data_73c0ddb32e0b13450d0cd3b4c85c2534
#
_entry.id   73c0ddb32e0b13450d0cd3b4c85c2534
#
_cell.length_a   1.000
_cell.length_b   1.000
_cell.length_c   1.000
_cell.angle_alpha   90.00
_cell.angle_beta   90.00
_cell.angle_gamma   90.00
#
_symmetry.space_group_name_H-M   'P 1'
#
loop_
_entity.id
_entity.type
_entity.pdbx_description
1 polymer ?
#
loop_
_entity_poly.entity_id
_entity_poly.type
_entity_poly.pdbx_seq_one_letter_code
_entity_poly.pdbx_strand_id
1 'polypeptide(L)'
;MAETKKDIQICFTPHFDAVSLWIGSFGGADSPCDISRGVFAAKRGVPRILEMMDRYGIRTTWDITGHSIESFPKESEFIVKYGHEVGVHGYTHENPMAMSRQQEADVLDKCIELVTNLCGKRPVGYAAPWWELSPKTIDLLLERNFLYDRSIMEDDYFPHYLRKGDSWTKIDYAKEAKDWMKPWQAGEVVDLVELPVSWYLDDAPPMMFVKTFPNSHG
;
A
#
# COMPACT_ATOMS: atom_id res chain seq x y z
N MET A 1 3.69 22.55 37.48
CA MET A 1 3.78 21.30 36.71
C MET A 1 4.25 21.71 35.35
N ALA A 2 5.42 21.26 34.89
CA ALA A 2 5.87 21.55 33.54
C ALA A 2 4.92 20.84 32.57
N GLU A 3 4.29 21.57 31.65
CA GLU A 3 3.59 20.99 30.53
C GLU A 3 4.58 20.13 29.73
N THR A 4 4.41 18.82 29.77
CA THR A 4 5.12 17.93 28.86
C THR A 4 4.63 18.22 27.45
N LYS A 5 5.46 18.91 26.67
CA LYS A 5 5.19 19.16 25.25
C LYS A 5 4.98 17.80 24.57
N LYS A 6 3.77 17.53 24.08
CA LYS A 6 3.51 16.31 23.32
C LYS A 6 4.28 16.41 22.00
N ASP A 7 5.07 15.40 21.71
CA ASP A 7 5.74 15.26 20.43
C ASP A 7 4.73 14.60 19.47
N ILE A 8 4.24 15.37 18.50
CA ILE A 8 3.30 14.88 17.49
C ILE A 8 4.11 14.64 16.23
N GLN A 9 4.13 13.40 15.77
CA GLN A 9 4.79 12.98 14.53
C GLN A 9 3.74 12.77 13.45
N ILE A 10 3.98 13.33 12.26
CA ILE A 10 3.12 13.18 11.09
C ILE A 10 3.95 12.56 9.97
N CYS A 11 3.50 11.41 9.47
CA CYS A 11 4.07 10.75 8.30
C CYS A 11 3.16 10.96 7.09
N PHE A 12 3.70 11.55 6.03
CA PHE A 12 3.08 11.49 4.71
C PHE A 12 3.61 10.26 3.98
N THR A 13 2.75 9.50 3.35
CA THR A 13 3.14 8.28 2.63
C THR A 13 2.60 8.32 1.19
N PRO A 14 3.28 9.03 0.27
CA PRO A 14 2.85 9.04 -1.12
C PRO A 14 2.98 7.65 -1.74
N HIS A 15 1.94 7.23 -2.47
CA HIS A 15 1.98 6.04 -3.30
C HIS A 15 2.33 6.43 -4.74
N PHE A 16 3.31 5.76 -5.32
CA PHE A 16 3.69 5.97 -6.71
C PHE A 16 3.25 4.80 -7.57
N ASP A 17 1.98 4.81 -7.93
CA ASP A 17 1.35 3.75 -8.71
C ASP A 17 1.40 4.01 -10.21
N ALA A 18 1.38 5.27 -10.62
CA ALA A 18 1.37 5.67 -12.03
C ALA A 18 0.33 4.88 -12.85
N VAL A 19 0.76 4.22 -13.93
CA VAL A 19 -0.14 3.46 -14.79
C VAL A 19 -0.60 2.14 -14.16
N SER A 20 0.12 1.62 -13.17
CA SER A 20 -0.23 0.34 -12.53
C SER A 20 -1.59 0.38 -11.82
N LEU A 21 -1.94 1.51 -11.21
CA LEU A 21 -3.25 1.74 -10.60
C LEU A 21 -4.40 1.50 -11.59
N TRP A 22 -4.25 1.98 -12.82
CA TRP A 22 -5.27 1.84 -13.86
C TRP A 22 -5.32 0.44 -14.44
N ILE A 23 -4.18 -0.25 -14.51
CA ILE A 23 -4.07 -1.62 -15.00
C ILE A 23 -4.63 -2.60 -13.96
N GLY A 24 -4.12 -2.56 -12.74
CA GLY A 24 -4.38 -3.58 -11.72
C GLY A 24 -5.67 -3.37 -10.93
N SER A 25 -6.13 -2.11 -10.82
CA SER A 25 -7.24 -1.79 -9.91
C SER A 25 -8.49 -1.30 -10.61
N PHE A 26 -8.36 -0.40 -11.56
CA PHE A 26 -9.52 0.31 -12.09
C PHE A 26 -9.98 -0.19 -13.46
N GLY A 27 -9.43 -1.29 -13.97
CA GLY A 27 -9.86 -1.86 -15.26
C GLY A 27 -9.57 -0.92 -16.43
N GLY A 28 -8.58 -0.05 -16.31
CA GLY A 28 -8.20 0.92 -17.34
C GLY A 28 -7.16 0.42 -18.34
N ALA A 29 -6.83 -0.88 -18.34
CA ALA A 29 -5.79 -1.45 -19.18
C ALA A 29 -6.01 -1.19 -20.69
N ASP A 30 -7.26 -1.17 -21.13
CA ASP A 30 -7.64 -0.92 -22.52
C ASP A 30 -7.95 0.57 -22.82
N SER A 31 -7.76 1.45 -21.84
CA SER A 31 -8.08 2.88 -21.95
C SER A 31 -6.81 3.75 -22.08
N PRO A 32 -6.47 4.26 -23.28
CA PRO A 32 -5.37 5.22 -23.43
C PRO A 32 -5.53 6.47 -22.54
N CYS A 33 -6.78 6.88 -22.28
CA CYS A 33 -7.06 8.02 -21.41
C CYS A 33 -6.68 7.72 -19.95
N ASP A 34 -7.01 6.54 -19.43
CA ASP A 34 -6.66 6.13 -18.07
C ASP A 34 -5.15 5.94 -17.92
N ILE A 35 -4.53 5.29 -18.88
CA ILE A 35 -3.06 5.17 -18.94
C ILE A 35 -2.39 6.55 -18.96
N SER A 36 -2.95 7.51 -19.71
CA SER A 36 -2.39 8.87 -19.76
C SER A 36 -2.44 9.59 -18.41
N ARG A 37 -3.43 9.31 -17.55
CA ARG A 37 -3.51 9.82 -16.17
C ARG A 37 -2.38 9.28 -15.31
N GLY A 38 -2.08 7.99 -15.45
CA GLY A 38 -0.93 7.39 -14.78
C GLY A 38 0.41 7.98 -15.25
N VAL A 39 0.55 8.22 -16.55
CA VAL A 39 1.73 8.93 -17.10
C VAL A 39 1.84 10.35 -16.55
N PHE A 40 0.71 11.07 -16.43
CA PHE A 40 0.70 12.41 -15.81
C PHE A 40 1.16 12.36 -14.35
N ALA A 41 0.67 11.38 -13.57
CA ALA A 41 1.09 11.20 -12.18
C ALA A 41 2.61 11.03 -12.08
N ALA A 42 3.20 10.18 -12.92
CA ALA A 42 4.65 10.00 -12.97
C ALA A 42 5.38 11.26 -13.40
N LYS A 43 5.08 11.77 -14.60
CA LYS A 43 5.87 12.83 -15.24
C LYS A 43 5.67 14.22 -14.65
N ARG A 44 4.56 14.47 -13.97
CA ARG A 44 4.21 15.78 -13.40
C ARG A 44 3.96 15.72 -11.90
N GLY A 45 3.26 14.68 -11.42
CA GLY A 45 2.93 14.51 -10.01
C GLY A 45 4.17 14.33 -9.15
N VAL A 46 4.96 13.32 -9.45
CA VAL A 46 6.18 12.99 -8.67
C VAL A 46 7.12 14.19 -8.53
N PRO A 47 7.57 14.88 -9.61
CA PRO A 47 8.45 16.03 -9.45
C PRO A 47 7.84 17.14 -8.58
N ARG A 48 6.55 17.44 -8.73
CA ARG A 48 5.87 18.49 -7.95
C ARG A 48 5.83 18.18 -6.45
N ILE A 49 5.52 16.92 -6.12
CA ILE A 49 5.49 16.49 -4.72
C ILE A 49 6.90 16.53 -4.13
N LEU A 50 7.91 16.04 -4.85
CA LEU A 50 9.29 16.06 -4.41
C LEU A 50 9.80 17.49 -4.17
N GLU A 51 9.55 18.41 -5.09
CA GLU A 51 9.91 19.83 -4.94
C GLU A 51 9.21 20.48 -3.73
N MET A 52 7.92 20.15 -3.52
CA MET A 52 7.17 20.63 -2.36
C MET A 52 7.77 20.08 -1.07
N MET A 53 7.98 18.78 -0.98
CA MET A 53 8.54 18.12 0.21
C MET A 53 9.94 18.64 0.52
N ASP A 54 10.78 18.83 -0.49
CA ASP A 54 12.12 19.37 -0.29
C ASP A 54 12.09 20.83 0.24
N ARG A 55 11.19 21.66 -0.31
CA ARG A 55 10.98 23.03 0.18
C ARG A 55 10.65 23.10 1.67
N TYR A 56 9.90 22.14 2.18
CA TYR A 56 9.50 22.09 3.59
C TYR A 56 10.39 21.18 4.44
N GLY A 57 11.45 20.61 3.90
CA GLY A 57 12.34 19.70 4.61
C GLY A 57 11.70 18.38 5.01
N ILE A 58 10.64 17.94 4.31
CA ILE A 58 9.93 16.71 4.59
C ILE A 58 10.68 15.53 3.98
N ARG A 59 10.94 14.51 4.80
CA ARG A 59 11.44 13.21 4.35
C ARG A 59 10.47 12.14 4.86
N THR A 60 10.15 11.19 3.99
CA THR A 60 9.09 10.22 4.26
C THR A 60 9.34 8.92 3.46
N THR A 61 8.47 7.95 3.61
CA THR A 61 8.46 6.73 2.82
C THR A 61 7.51 6.90 1.63
N TRP A 62 7.96 6.51 0.45
CA TRP A 62 7.16 6.37 -0.75
C TRP A 62 6.91 4.89 -1.01
N ASP A 63 5.66 4.50 -1.11
CA ASP A 63 5.30 3.15 -1.52
C ASP A 63 5.20 3.10 -3.04
N ILE A 64 6.05 2.27 -3.66
CA ILE A 64 6.20 2.25 -5.11
C ILE A 64 5.84 0.86 -5.63
N THR A 65 4.97 0.81 -6.64
CA THR A 65 4.71 -0.44 -7.35
C THR A 65 5.91 -0.85 -8.21
N GLY A 66 6.19 -2.16 -8.30
CA GLY A 66 7.29 -2.66 -9.12
C GLY A 66 7.19 -2.21 -10.57
N HIS A 67 5.98 -2.18 -11.12
CA HIS A 67 5.69 -1.69 -12.47
C HIS A 67 6.09 -0.21 -12.65
N SER A 68 5.89 0.63 -11.64
CA SER A 68 6.28 2.04 -11.71
C SER A 68 7.79 2.21 -11.69
N ILE A 69 8.52 1.38 -10.94
CA ILE A 69 9.99 1.39 -10.96
C ILE A 69 10.52 1.06 -12.36
N GLU A 70 9.99 0.03 -13.02
CA GLU A 70 10.44 -0.39 -14.35
C GLU A 70 9.97 0.57 -15.46
N SER A 71 8.76 1.14 -15.36
CA SER A 71 8.19 2.01 -16.39
C SER A 71 8.64 3.47 -16.30
N PHE A 72 8.99 3.93 -15.10
CA PHE A 72 9.39 5.30 -14.81
C PHE A 72 10.67 5.35 -13.97
N PRO A 73 11.80 4.79 -14.46
CA PRO A 73 13.01 4.66 -13.67
C PRO A 73 13.57 6.01 -13.21
N LYS A 74 13.49 7.05 -14.03
CA LYS A 74 13.99 8.40 -13.67
C LYS A 74 13.22 9.00 -12.50
N GLU A 75 11.91 8.89 -12.51
CA GLU A 75 11.04 9.40 -11.45
C GLU A 75 11.27 8.62 -10.16
N SER A 76 11.45 7.32 -10.25
CA SER A 76 11.81 6.46 -9.11
C SER A 76 13.19 6.82 -8.53
N GLU A 77 14.21 7.03 -9.39
CA GLU A 77 15.53 7.50 -8.97
C GLU A 77 15.48 8.87 -8.28
N PHE A 78 14.60 9.78 -8.72
CA PHE A 78 14.43 11.08 -8.06
C PHE A 78 13.94 10.94 -6.62
N ILE A 79 13.01 10.03 -6.35
CA ILE A 79 12.52 9.77 -5.00
C ILE A 79 13.69 9.40 -4.08
N VAL A 80 14.55 8.49 -4.51
CA VAL A 80 15.74 8.08 -3.76
C VAL A 80 16.75 9.24 -3.63
N LYS A 81 16.99 9.99 -4.71
CA LYS A 81 17.92 11.12 -4.73
C LYS A 81 17.50 12.23 -3.77
N TYR A 82 16.20 12.45 -3.58
CA TYR A 82 15.68 13.42 -2.61
C TYR A 82 15.72 12.89 -1.18
N GLY A 83 16.26 11.69 -0.95
CA GLY A 83 16.50 11.13 0.38
C GLY A 83 15.26 10.52 1.04
N HIS A 84 14.28 10.12 0.25
CA HIS A 84 13.12 9.39 0.76
C HIS A 84 13.40 7.90 0.90
N GLU A 85 12.67 7.24 1.79
CA GLU A 85 12.60 5.80 1.85
C GLU A 85 11.66 5.27 0.76
N VAL A 86 11.90 4.02 0.33
CA VAL A 86 11.01 3.33 -0.61
C VAL A 86 10.49 2.06 0.04
N GLY A 87 9.16 1.95 0.13
CA GLY A 87 8.43 0.76 0.51
C GLY A 87 7.89 0.01 -0.71
N VAL A 88 7.44 -1.22 -0.48
CA VAL A 88 6.84 -2.10 -1.51
C VAL A 88 5.34 -1.93 -1.56
N HIS A 89 4.76 -1.85 -2.79
CA HIS A 89 3.33 -1.66 -3.03
C HIS A 89 2.78 -2.56 -4.14
N GLY A 90 3.06 -3.86 -4.07
CA GLY A 90 2.72 -4.77 -5.16
C GLY A 90 3.49 -4.48 -6.45
N TYR A 91 3.22 -5.25 -7.51
CA TYR A 91 3.86 -5.03 -8.81
C TYR A 91 3.00 -4.15 -9.73
N THR A 92 1.74 -4.55 -9.99
CA THR A 92 0.80 -3.82 -10.87
C THR A 92 -0.40 -3.27 -10.07
N HIS A 93 -0.25 -3.06 -8.77
CA HIS A 93 -1.34 -2.68 -7.86
C HIS A 93 -2.48 -3.71 -7.82
N GLU A 94 -2.12 -4.98 -7.92
CA GLU A 94 -3.03 -6.13 -7.85
C GLU A 94 -3.55 -6.37 -6.43
N ASN A 95 -4.80 -6.87 -6.35
CA ASN A 95 -5.39 -7.20 -5.05
C ASN A 95 -4.80 -8.50 -4.48
N PRO A 96 -4.15 -8.48 -3.31
CA PRO A 96 -3.57 -9.67 -2.67
C PRO A 96 -4.58 -10.81 -2.44
N MET A 97 -5.85 -10.47 -2.18
CA MET A 97 -6.92 -11.45 -1.99
C MET A 97 -7.20 -12.33 -3.22
N ALA A 98 -6.91 -11.81 -4.42
CA ALA A 98 -7.14 -12.52 -5.67
C ALA A 98 -6.02 -13.52 -6.03
N MET A 99 -4.85 -13.42 -5.36
CA MET A 99 -3.66 -14.21 -5.68
C MET A 99 -3.61 -15.52 -4.90
N SER A 100 -2.99 -16.55 -5.49
CA SER A 100 -2.49 -17.68 -4.73
C SER A 100 -1.29 -17.25 -3.85
N ARG A 101 -0.96 -18.06 -2.82
CA ARG A 101 0.22 -17.77 -1.98
C ARG A 101 1.52 -17.65 -2.81
N GLN A 102 1.66 -18.48 -3.83
CA GLN A 102 2.84 -18.47 -4.67
C GLN A 102 2.92 -17.18 -5.53
N GLN A 103 1.79 -16.77 -6.12
CA GLN A 103 1.74 -15.52 -6.89
C GLN A 103 2.07 -14.30 -6.02
N GLU A 104 1.50 -14.24 -4.81
CA GLU A 104 1.79 -13.15 -3.87
C GLU A 104 3.26 -13.16 -3.42
N ALA A 105 3.83 -14.34 -3.19
CA ALA A 105 5.25 -14.51 -2.88
C ALA A 105 6.15 -14.03 -4.05
N ASP A 106 5.84 -14.43 -5.28
CA ASP A 106 6.60 -14.06 -6.47
C ASP A 106 6.56 -12.53 -6.72
N VAL A 107 5.39 -11.92 -6.50
CA VAL A 107 5.22 -10.45 -6.58
C VAL A 107 6.08 -9.74 -5.53
N LEU A 108 6.04 -10.19 -4.27
CA LEU A 108 6.86 -9.61 -3.21
C LEU A 108 8.35 -9.74 -3.51
N ASP A 109 8.81 -10.92 -3.96
CA ASP A 109 10.21 -11.18 -4.27
C ASP A 109 10.69 -10.30 -5.42
N LYS A 110 9.89 -10.16 -6.48
CA LYS A 110 10.20 -9.26 -7.61
C LYS A 110 10.27 -7.80 -7.15
N CYS A 111 9.33 -7.34 -6.33
CA CYS A 111 9.33 -5.95 -5.84
C CYS A 111 10.50 -5.67 -4.90
N ILE A 112 10.86 -6.63 -4.03
CA ILE A 112 12.04 -6.53 -3.18
C ILE A 112 13.32 -6.39 -4.02
N GLU A 113 13.46 -7.19 -5.08
CA GLU A 113 14.59 -7.10 -6.02
C GLU A 113 14.67 -5.71 -6.64
N LEU A 114 13.54 -5.21 -7.18
CA LEU A 114 13.48 -3.90 -7.85
C LEU A 114 13.82 -2.75 -6.89
N VAL A 115 13.24 -2.73 -5.69
CA VAL A 115 13.54 -1.70 -4.68
C VAL A 115 14.99 -1.80 -4.21
N THR A 116 15.52 -3.03 -4.04
CA THR A 116 16.92 -3.23 -3.65
C THR A 116 17.85 -2.66 -4.70
N ASN A 117 17.59 -2.92 -5.98
CA ASN A 117 18.40 -2.40 -7.09
C ASN A 117 18.30 -0.87 -7.20
N LEU A 118 17.11 -0.31 -6.97
CA LEU A 118 16.87 1.14 -7.00
C LEU A 118 17.56 1.87 -5.85
N CYS A 119 17.47 1.34 -4.63
CA CYS A 119 17.90 2.00 -3.39
C CYS A 119 19.28 1.60 -2.90
N GLY A 120 19.86 0.50 -3.42
CA GLY A 120 21.09 -0.09 -2.90
C GLY A 120 20.92 -0.77 -1.53
N LYS A 121 19.68 -0.89 -1.05
CA LYS A 121 19.32 -1.55 0.22
C LYS A 121 17.95 -2.20 0.12
N ARG A 122 17.78 -3.29 0.88
CA ARG A 122 16.50 -4.01 0.93
C ARG A 122 15.39 -3.14 1.54
N PRO A 123 14.16 -3.18 1.00
CA PRO A 123 13.01 -2.53 1.62
C PRO A 123 12.63 -3.21 2.94
N VAL A 124 12.11 -2.44 3.88
CA VAL A 124 11.65 -2.91 5.19
C VAL A 124 10.19 -2.55 5.46
N GLY A 125 9.59 -1.73 4.62
CA GLY A 125 8.19 -1.30 4.69
C GLY A 125 7.36 -1.84 3.55
N TYR A 126 6.11 -2.17 3.86
CA TYR A 126 5.10 -2.62 2.92
C TYR A 126 3.81 -1.80 3.10
N ALA A 127 3.12 -1.59 2.01
CA ALA A 127 1.72 -1.17 1.99
C ALA A 127 1.00 -1.99 0.92
N ALA A 128 -0.10 -2.63 1.29
CA ALA A 128 -0.85 -3.44 0.34
C ALA A 128 -1.61 -2.56 -0.65
N PRO A 129 -1.63 -2.92 -1.95
CA PRO A 129 -2.61 -2.37 -2.87
C PRO A 129 -4.02 -2.51 -2.31
N TRP A 130 -4.87 -1.49 -2.49
CA TRP A 130 -6.22 -1.44 -1.96
C TRP A 130 -6.34 -1.36 -0.43
N TRP A 131 -5.23 -1.32 0.32
CA TRP A 131 -5.22 -1.61 1.73
C TRP A 131 -5.92 -2.94 2.05
N GLU A 132 -5.63 -3.94 1.25
CA GLU A 132 -6.24 -5.27 1.36
C GLU A 132 -5.15 -6.33 1.56
N LEU A 133 -5.22 -7.05 2.67
CA LEU A 133 -4.33 -8.16 2.95
C LEU A 133 -5.02 -9.48 2.67
N SER A 134 -4.30 -10.43 2.10
CA SER A 134 -4.73 -11.82 2.07
C SER A 134 -4.46 -12.50 3.42
N PRO A 135 -5.11 -13.62 3.74
CA PRO A 135 -4.78 -14.39 4.94
C PRO A 135 -3.33 -14.89 5.00
N LYS A 136 -2.57 -14.71 3.94
CA LYS A 136 -1.19 -15.18 3.78
C LYS A 136 -0.16 -14.04 3.84
N THR A 137 -0.59 -12.80 3.67
CA THR A 137 0.29 -11.64 3.51
C THR A 137 1.22 -11.47 4.70
N ILE A 138 0.68 -11.54 5.92
CA ILE A 138 1.47 -11.34 7.15
C ILE A 138 2.59 -12.38 7.26
N ASP A 139 2.30 -13.66 7.00
CA ASP A 139 3.32 -14.71 7.00
C ASP A 139 4.40 -14.43 5.93
N LEU A 140 3.99 -14.01 4.72
CA LEU A 140 4.92 -13.70 3.63
C LEU A 140 5.81 -12.50 3.94
N LEU A 141 5.30 -11.49 4.65
CA LEU A 141 6.08 -10.33 5.08
C LEU A 141 7.09 -10.71 6.16
N LEU A 142 6.68 -11.52 7.16
CA LEU A 142 7.57 -12.04 8.20
C LEU A 142 8.68 -12.91 7.63
N GLU A 143 8.38 -13.82 6.70
CA GLU A 143 9.35 -14.67 6.00
C GLU A 143 10.40 -13.84 5.24
N ARG A 144 10.05 -12.62 4.84
CA ARG A 144 10.91 -11.69 4.11
C ARG A 144 11.52 -10.60 4.98
N ASN A 145 11.38 -10.68 6.28
CA ASN A 145 11.93 -9.75 7.25
C ASN A 145 11.51 -8.28 7.02
N PHE A 146 10.24 -8.05 6.65
CA PHE A 146 9.66 -6.72 6.74
C PHE A 146 9.51 -6.30 8.19
N LEU A 147 9.71 -5.01 8.47
CA LEU A 147 9.64 -4.47 9.82
C LEU A 147 8.28 -3.83 10.11
N TYR A 148 7.62 -3.30 9.08
CA TYR A 148 6.33 -2.65 9.24
C TYR A 148 5.45 -2.77 7.99
N ASP A 149 4.16 -2.72 8.25
CA ASP A 149 3.07 -2.63 7.27
C ASP A 149 2.28 -1.33 7.47
N ARG A 150 1.55 -0.93 6.45
CA ARG A 150 0.65 0.22 6.43
C ARG A 150 -0.58 -0.12 5.61
N SER A 151 -1.38 -1.06 6.08
CA SER A 151 -2.51 -1.56 5.30
C SER A 151 -3.80 -1.69 6.11
N ILE A 152 -3.70 -1.73 7.44
CA ILE A 152 -4.82 -2.03 8.33
C ILE A 152 -5.27 -0.80 9.12
N MET A 153 -6.58 -0.65 9.31
CA MET A 153 -7.24 0.37 10.10
C MET A 153 -7.72 -0.21 11.44
N GLU A 154 -6.81 -0.73 12.25
CA GLU A 154 -7.18 -1.32 13.54
C GLU A 154 -7.12 -0.29 14.68
N ASP A 155 -6.33 0.77 14.52
CA ASP A 155 -6.23 1.89 15.45
C ASP A 155 -6.29 3.22 14.66
N ASP A 156 -6.60 4.32 15.34
CA ASP A 156 -6.66 5.64 14.71
C ASP A 156 -5.27 6.16 14.33
N TYR A 157 -4.32 6.12 15.28
CA TYR A 157 -3.03 6.82 15.15
C TYR A 157 -1.85 6.11 15.82
N PHE A 158 -2.09 5.07 16.61
CA PHE A 158 -1.02 4.44 17.38
C PHE A 158 -0.47 3.21 16.67
N PRO A 159 0.85 3.19 16.40
CA PRO A 159 1.51 1.97 15.93
C PRO A 159 1.26 0.82 16.90
N HIS A 160 1.00 -0.33 16.34
CA HIS A 160 0.77 -1.56 17.12
C HIS A 160 1.37 -2.77 16.40
N TYR A 161 1.47 -3.89 17.09
CA TYR A 161 1.89 -5.13 16.45
C TYR A 161 0.71 -5.82 15.78
N LEU A 162 0.93 -6.28 14.55
CA LEU A 162 -0.07 -7.07 13.83
C LEU A 162 -0.34 -8.42 14.49
N ARG A 163 -1.48 -9.00 14.15
CA ARG A 163 -1.84 -10.37 14.49
C ARG A 163 -1.97 -11.20 13.22
N LYS A 164 -1.60 -12.46 13.30
CA LYS A 164 -1.90 -13.46 12.28
C LYS A 164 -2.88 -14.50 12.79
N GLY A 165 -3.66 -15.08 11.89
CA GLY A 165 -4.60 -16.13 12.23
C GLY A 165 -5.89 -15.66 12.90
N ASP A 166 -6.23 -14.40 12.78
CA ASP A 166 -7.58 -13.90 13.09
C ASP A 166 -8.60 -14.74 12.34
N SER A 167 -9.67 -15.13 12.99
CA SER A 167 -10.65 -16.03 12.41
C SER A 167 -12.09 -15.55 12.61
N TRP A 168 -12.89 -15.78 11.60
CA TRP A 168 -14.33 -15.51 11.58
C TRP A 168 -15.05 -16.49 10.69
N THR A 169 -16.35 -16.62 10.90
CA THR A 169 -17.20 -17.52 10.11
C THR A 169 -17.96 -16.72 9.06
N LYS A 170 -17.79 -17.08 7.79
CA LYS A 170 -18.55 -16.45 6.70
C LYS A 170 -20.01 -16.83 6.80
N ILE A 171 -20.90 -15.88 6.49
CA ILE A 171 -22.32 -16.13 6.36
C ILE A 171 -22.56 -17.10 5.20
N ASP A 172 -23.37 -18.12 5.45
CA ASP A 172 -23.81 -19.08 4.45
C ASP A 172 -25.34 -19.27 4.61
N TYR A 173 -26.09 -18.61 3.78
CA TYR A 173 -27.56 -18.65 3.81
C TYR A 173 -28.15 -20.04 3.42
N ALA A 174 -27.35 -20.96 2.92
CA ALA A 174 -27.77 -22.34 2.68
C ALA A 174 -27.72 -23.21 3.96
N LYS A 175 -27.12 -22.70 5.04
CA LYS A 175 -27.01 -23.39 6.33
C LYS A 175 -27.94 -22.78 7.39
N GLU A 176 -28.12 -23.52 8.50
CA GLU A 176 -28.83 -22.96 9.64
C GLU A 176 -28.02 -21.79 10.26
N ALA A 177 -28.72 -20.74 10.73
CA ALA A 177 -28.07 -19.56 11.29
C ALA A 177 -27.06 -19.84 12.40
N LYS A 178 -27.34 -20.84 13.25
CA LYS A 178 -26.42 -21.29 14.32
C LYS A 178 -25.04 -21.72 13.85
N ASP A 179 -24.89 -22.11 12.57
CA ASP A 179 -23.63 -22.61 12.03
C ASP A 179 -22.67 -21.48 11.68
N TRP A 180 -23.19 -20.29 11.39
CA TRP A 180 -22.39 -19.13 11.04
C TRP A 180 -22.49 -17.95 12.04
N MET A 181 -23.44 -17.98 12.99
CA MET A 181 -23.50 -16.99 14.09
C MET A 181 -22.42 -17.28 15.12
N LYS A 182 -21.18 -17.00 14.78
CA LYS A 182 -20.00 -17.18 15.64
C LYS A 182 -19.24 -15.88 15.77
N PRO A 183 -18.71 -15.54 16.96
CA PRO A 183 -17.90 -14.34 17.14
C PRO A 183 -16.58 -14.44 16.38
N TRP A 184 -16.03 -13.30 16.02
CA TRP A 184 -14.64 -13.18 15.61
C TRP A 184 -13.70 -13.58 16.76
N GLN A 185 -12.55 -14.13 16.42
CA GLN A 185 -11.52 -14.52 17.39
C GLN A 185 -10.18 -13.93 16.95
N ALA A 186 -9.52 -13.26 17.90
CA ALA A 186 -8.18 -12.74 17.71
C ALA A 186 -7.17 -13.87 17.52
N GLY A 187 -6.26 -13.65 16.60
CA GLY A 187 -5.11 -14.50 16.38
C GLY A 187 -3.92 -14.18 17.29
N GLU A 188 -2.74 -14.53 16.85
CA GLU A 188 -1.47 -14.38 17.57
C GLU A 188 -0.78 -13.07 17.16
N VAL A 189 -0.33 -12.29 18.15
CA VAL A 189 0.49 -11.11 17.93
C VAL A 189 1.86 -11.52 17.38
N VAL A 190 2.34 -10.81 16.35
CA VAL A 190 3.60 -11.11 15.66
C VAL A 190 4.54 -9.90 15.67
N ASP A 191 5.82 -10.12 15.40
CA ASP A 191 6.84 -9.07 15.34
C ASP A 191 6.84 -8.36 13.98
N LEU A 192 5.73 -7.73 13.66
CA LEU A 192 5.51 -6.87 12.49
C LEU A 192 4.67 -5.68 12.94
N VAL A 193 5.21 -4.48 12.80
CA VAL A 193 4.55 -3.25 13.24
C VAL A 193 3.55 -2.79 12.19
N GLU A 194 2.34 -2.46 12.61
CA GLU A 194 1.38 -1.71 11.80
C GLU A 194 1.51 -0.22 12.11
N LEU A 195 1.66 0.59 11.07
CA LEU A 195 1.46 2.03 11.11
C LEU A 195 0.07 2.31 10.54
N PRO A 196 -0.96 2.53 11.38
CA PRO A 196 -2.34 2.51 10.94
C PRO A 196 -2.62 3.50 9.82
N VAL A 197 -3.36 3.07 8.82
CA VAL A 197 -3.88 3.92 7.75
C VAL A 197 -5.29 4.40 8.08
N SER A 198 -5.74 5.46 7.44
CA SER A 198 -7.07 5.99 7.70
C SER A 198 -7.72 6.50 6.41
N TRP A 199 -8.86 5.95 6.05
CA TRP A 199 -9.69 6.42 4.93
C TRP A 199 -10.12 7.88 5.06
N TYR A 200 -10.08 8.44 6.28
CA TYR A 200 -10.40 9.85 6.53
C TYR A 200 -9.26 10.80 6.18
N LEU A 201 -8.03 10.29 6.10
CA LEU A 201 -6.82 11.05 5.82
C LEU A 201 -6.21 10.74 4.45
N ASP A 202 -6.85 9.86 3.70
CA ASP A 202 -6.42 9.43 2.37
C ASP A 202 -7.11 10.24 1.26
N ASP A 203 -6.46 10.46 0.14
CA ASP A 203 -7.01 11.20 -0.99
C ASP A 203 -7.73 10.30 -2.01
N ALA A 204 -7.64 8.98 -1.90
CA ALA A 204 -8.32 8.04 -2.79
C ALA A 204 -9.86 8.06 -2.66
N PRO A 205 -10.48 8.13 -1.44
CA PRO A 205 -11.92 8.14 -1.33
C PRO A 205 -12.63 9.23 -2.15
N PRO A 206 -12.18 10.48 -2.17
CA PRO A 206 -12.73 11.48 -3.08
C PRO A 206 -12.56 11.12 -4.57
N MET A 207 -11.47 10.42 -4.93
CA MET A 207 -11.20 9.99 -6.30
C MET A 207 -12.07 8.81 -6.73
N MET A 208 -12.54 7.97 -5.80
CA MET A 208 -13.41 6.84 -6.11
C MET A 208 -14.73 7.26 -6.75
N PHE A 209 -15.23 8.45 -6.42
CA PHE A 209 -16.44 9.01 -7.04
C PHE A 209 -16.22 9.45 -8.50
N VAL A 210 -15.02 9.78 -8.89
CA VAL A 210 -14.71 10.18 -10.27
C VAL A 210 -14.92 9.03 -11.25
N LYS A 211 -14.79 7.79 -10.79
CA LYS A 211 -14.98 6.59 -11.61
C LYS A 211 -16.44 6.24 -11.88
N THR A 212 -17.38 6.80 -11.14
CA THR A 212 -18.82 6.59 -11.35
C THR A 212 -19.40 7.48 -12.46
N PHE A 213 -18.60 8.35 -13.07
CA PHE A 213 -19.03 9.15 -14.21
C PHE A 213 -19.00 8.36 -15.52
N PRO A 214 -19.91 8.71 -16.50
CA PRO A 214 -20.23 7.87 -17.66
C PRO A 214 -19.08 7.51 -18.61
N ASN A 215 -17.91 8.03 -18.41
CA ASN A 215 -16.73 7.76 -19.25
C ASN A 215 -15.70 6.84 -18.59
N SER A 216 -15.95 6.37 -17.38
CA SER A 216 -15.14 5.32 -16.79
C SER A 216 -15.74 3.97 -17.17
N HIS A 217 -15.05 3.24 -18.03
CA HIS A 217 -15.38 1.86 -18.32
C HIS A 217 -15.13 1.04 -17.06
N GLY A 218 -16.16 0.79 -16.29
CA GLY A 218 -16.19 -0.15 -15.19
C GLY A 218 -17.25 -1.15 -15.47
#